data_aaf40685630c8a4dc2ff68f6fd50b96f
#
_entry.id   aaf40685630c8a4dc2ff68f6fd50b96f
#
_cell.length_a   1.000
_cell.length_b   1.000
_cell.length_c   1.000
_cell.angle_alpha   90.00
_cell.angle_beta   90.00
_cell.angle_gamma   90.00
#
_symmetry.space_group_name_H-M   'P 1'
#
loop_
_entity.id
_entity.type
_entity.pdbx_description
1 polymer ?
#
loop_
_entity_poly.entity_id
_entity_poly.type
_entity_poly.pdbx_seq_one_letter_code
_entity_poly.pdbx_strand_id
1 'polypeptide(L)'
;MKKNKELLDNVLKVIAKDRERTNITRKYEQKAIAFLVQCIPLCISSNMLSAIGLVGNLMVGLSFILGAFINSNFLLLGIVGCFINWFGDSLDGRLAYYRSKPRKWYGFCLDIMIDWVGITAIGVGFILYLGSQWKLIGYGFIAMYALEMIITLLRYKITNKYSIDSGLLGPTEVRLVIILVLIIEVIFHGSFLYFSIFATLILLISNIKDGLQLLKFADERDKSN
;
A
#
# COMPACT_ATOMS: atom_id res chain seq x y z
N MET A 1 27.54 -20.56 6.28
CA MET A 1 26.13 -20.39 6.73
C MET A 1 25.97 -19.46 7.94
N LYS A 2 26.69 -19.60 9.06
CA LYS A 2 26.56 -18.70 10.24
C LYS A 2 26.80 -17.21 9.93
N LYS A 3 27.86 -16.87 9.18
CA LYS A 3 28.22 -15.47 8.83
C LYS A 3 27.14 -14.76 8.00
N ASN A 4 26.45 -15.45 7.09
CA ASN A 4 25.35 -14.87 6.32
C ASN A 4 24.09 -14.65 7.16
N LYS A 5 23.87 -15.46 8.19
CA LYS A 5 22.74 -15.31 9.11
C LYS A 5 22.95 -14.11 10.04
N GLU A 6 24.15 -13.94 10.59
CA GLU A 6 24.51 -12.76 11.40
C GLU A 6 24.43 -11.45 10.60
N LEU A 7 24.87 -11.46 9.34
CA LEU A 7 24.73 -10.30 8.45
C LEU A 7 23.28 -9.96 8.23
N LEU A 8 22.43 -10.94 7.94
CA LEU A 8 21.00 -10.75 7.74
C LEU A 8 20.30 -10.22 9.00
N ASP A 9 20.64 -10.73 10.17
CA ASP A 9 20.09 -10.29 11.45
C ASP A 9 20.49 -8.85 11.79
N ASN A 10 21.70 -8.44 11.44
CA ASN A 10 22.16 -7.06 11.59
C ASN A 10 21.41 -6.11 10.64
N VAL A 11 21.23 -6.51 9.38
CA VAL A 11 20.44 -5.73 8.40
C VAL A 11 18.99 -5.60 8.88
N LEU A 12 18.38 -6.68 9.37
CA LEU A 12 17.01 -6.66 9.93
C LEU A 12 16.87 -5.65 11.07
N LYS A 13 17.83 -5.59 12.00
CA LYS A 13 17.81 -4.60 13.10
C LYS A 13 17.85 -3.15 12.58
N VAL A 14 18.66 -2.88 11.55
CA VAL A 14 18.81 -1.54 10.98
C VAL A 14 17.53 -1.11 10.25
N ILE A 15 16.95 -2.00 9.44
CA ILE A 15 15.77 -1.67 8.62
C ILE A 15 14.45 -1.70 9.40
N ALA A 16 14.41 -2.28 10.60
CA ALA A 16 13.21 -2.38 11.43
C ALA A 16 13.06 -1.23 12.46
N LYS A 17 14.04 -0.31 12.54
CA LYS A 17 14.23 0.62 13.66
C LYS A 17 13.04 1.55 13.97
N ASP A 18 12.16 1.87 12.99
CA ASP A 18 11.09 2.86 13.17
C ASP A 18 9.69 2.35 12.82
N ARG A 19 9.48 1.05 12.64
CA ARG A 19 8.18 0.49 12.23
C ARG A 19 7.78 -0.71 13.09
N GLU A 20 6.73 -0.55 13.87
CA GLU A 20 6.01 -1.67 14.47
C GLU A 20 5.04 -2.22 13.42
N ARG A 21 5.21 -3.47 13.02
CA ARG A 21 4.31 -4.19 12.13
C ARG A 21 3.69 -5.37 12.84
N THR A 22 2.39 -5.56 12.66
CA THR A 22 1.60 -6.64 13.28
C THR A 22 1.06 -7.64 12.26
N ASN A 23 1.30 -7.42 10.95
CA ASN A 23 0.77 -8.21 9.86
C ASN A 23 1.31 -9.66 9.82
N ILE A 24 0.52 -10.55 9.20
CA ILE A 24 0.75 -12.01 9.16
C ILE A 24 2.03 -12.35 8.40
N THR A 25 2.30 -11.69 7.28
CA THR A 25 3.45 -11.96 6.40
C THR A 25 4.75 -11.36 6.90
N ARG A 26 4.73 -10.57 8.00
CA ARG A 26 5.86 -9.79 8.54
C ARG A 26 7.22 -10.51 8.48
N LYS A 27 7.29 -11.73 9.01
CA LYS A 27 8.57 -12.45 9.14
C LYS A 27 9.20 -12.80 7.80
N TYR A 28 8.37 -13.21 6.83
CA TYR A 28 8.83 -13.59 5.50
C TYR A 28 9.17 -12.37 4.67
N GLU A 29 8.32 -11.36 4.71
CA GLU A 29 8.50 -10.08 4.04
C GLU A 29 9.79 -9.38 4.50
N GLN A 30 10.02 -9.27 5.81
CA GLN A 30 11.23 -8.65 6.34
C GLN A 30 12.51 -9.37 5.91
N LYS A 31 12.50 -10.71 5.85
CA LYS A 31 13.65 -11.49 5.36
C LYS A 31 13.89 -11.24 3.86
N ALA A 32 12.82 -11.22 3.06
CA ALA A 32 12.92 -10.92 1.63
C ALA A 32 13.47 -9.52 1.40
N ILE A 33 12.94 -8.50 2.09
CA ILE A 33 13.41 -7.13 2.02
C ILE A 33 14.89 -7.02 2.44
N ALA A 34 15.27 -7.65 3.56
CA ALA A 34 16.66 -7.61 4.03
C ALA A 34 17.64 -8.26 3.05
N PHE A 35 17.22 -9.26 2.31
CA PHE A 35 18.00 -9.85 1.23
C PHE A 35 18.07 -8.90 0.02
N LEU A 36 16.93 -8.43 -0.46
CA LEU A 36 16.82 -7.59 -1.65
C LEU A 36 17.57 -6.27 -1.52
N VAL A 37 17.51 -5.62 -0.35
CA VAL A 37 18.22 -4.35 -0.08
C VAL A 37 19.74 -4.48 -0.30
N GLN A 38 20.31 -5.64 -0.02
CA GLN A 38 21.74 -5.90 -0.22
C GLN A 38 22.11 -6.09 -1.69
N CYS A 39 21.14 -6.51 -2.53
CA CYS A 39 21.32 -6.75 -3.97
C CYS A 39 21.15 -5.50 -4.82
N ILE A 40 20.62 -4.39 -4.26
CA ILE A 40 20.35 -3.17 -5.03
C ILE A 40 21.65 -2.44 -5.35
N PRO A 41 21.96 -2.20 -6.66
CA PRO A 41 23.14 -1.48 -7.09
C PRO A 41 23.21 -0.06 -6.50
N LEU A 42 24.44 0.46 -6.33
CA LEU A 42 24.66 1.80 -5.75
C LEU A 42 24.08 2.94 -6.58
N CYS A 43 23.91 2.74 -7.89
CA CYS A 43 23.30 3.73 -8.79
C CYS A 43 21.78 3.91 -8.55
N ILE A 44 21.10 2.94 -7.94
CA ILE A 44 19.67 3.03 -7.64
C ILE A 44 19.50 3.73 -6.29
N SER A 45 18.82 4.89 -6.29
CA SER A 45 18.49 5.64 -5.09
C SER A 45 17.14 5.21 -4.49
N SER A 46 16.89 5.62 -3.24
CA SER A 46 15.59 5.45 -2.56
C SER A 46 14.45 6.08 -3.37
N ASN A 47 14.63 7.31 -3.88
CA ASN A 47 13.63 7.98 -4.71
C ASN A 47 13.34 7.25 -6.03
N MET A 48 14.34 6.59 -6.62
CA MET A 48 14.11 5.77 -7.81
C MET A 48 13.26 4.55 -7.49
N LEU A 49 13.41 3.97 -6.31
CA LEU A 49 12.55 2.87 -5.86
C LEU A 49 11.10 3.36 -5.64
N SER A 50 10.91 4.53 -5.02
CA SER A 50 9.58 5.13 -4.89
C SER A 50 8.94 5.37 -6.27
N ALA A 51 9.73 5.86 -7.25
CA ALA A 51 9.26 6.02 -8.64
C ALA A 51 8.91 4.68 -9.31
N ILE A 52 9.69 3.62 -9.07
CA ILE A 52 9.37 2.26 -9.54
C ILE A 52 8.06 1.78 -8.92
N GLY A 53 7.83 2.03 -7.63
CA GLY A 53 6.57 1.73 -6.98
C GLY A 53 5.38 2.45 -7.62
N LEU A 54 5.54 3.73 -7.95
CA LEU A 54 4.52 4.49 -8.67
C LEU A 54 4.24 3.89 -10.06
N VAL A 55 5.27 3.53 -10.83
CA VAL A 55 5.09 2.86 -12.12
C VAL A 55 4.26 1.59 -11.97
N GLY A 56 4.49 0.81 -10.92
CA GLY A 56 3.66 -0.35 -10.59
C GLY A 56 2.18 0.02 -10.41
N ASN A 57 1.86 1.07 -9.64
CA ASN A 57 0.49 1.54 -9.46
C ASN A 57 -0.14 2.04 -10.78
N LEU A 58 0.63 2.76 -11.60
CA LEU A 58 0.17 3.19 -12.94
C LEU A 58 -0.13 1.99 -13.85
N MET A 59 0.67 0.92 -13.77
CA MET A 59 0.41 -0.32 -14.51
C MET A 59 -0.87 -1.00 -14.04
N VAL A 60 -1.17 -1.00 -12.75
CA VAL A 60 -2.46 -1.51 -12.23
C VAL A 60 -3.62 -0.68 -12.78
N GLY A 61 -3.53 0.65 -12.73
CA GLY A 61 -4.55 1.53 -13.30
C GLY A 61 -4.74 1.29 -14.81
N LEU A 62 -3.63 1.18 -15.57
CA LEU A 62 -3.65 0.88 -17.00
C LEU A 62 -4.28 -0.50 -17.29
N SER A 63 -4.01 -1.51 -16.45
CA SER A 63 -4.59 -2.84 -16.63
C SER A 63 -6.12 -2.83 -16.58
N PHE A 64 -6.72 -2.02 -15.71
CA PHE A 64 -8.16 -1.81 -15.66
C PHE A 64 -8.68 -1.11 -16.91
N ILE A 65 -7.98 -0.07 -17.39
CA ILE A 65 -8.36 0.65 -18.62
C ILE A 65 -8.33 -0.31 -19.82
N LEU A 66 -7.25 -1.06 -19.99
CA LEU A 66 -7.13 -2.04 -21.08
C LEU A 66 -8.16 -3.16 -20.93
N GLY A 67 -8.42 -3.60 -19.69
CA GLY A 67 -9.47 -4.58 -19.37
C GLY A 67 -10.86 -4.10 -19.77
N ALA A 68 -11.16 -2.82 -19.57
CA ALA A 68 -12.45 -2.23 -19.92
C ALA A 68 -12.68 -2.07 -21.43
N PHE A 69 -11.63 -1.67 -22.18
CA PHE A 69 -11.79 -1.27 -23.58
C PHE A 69 -11.32 -2.34 -24.58
N ILE A 70 -10.49 -3.31 -24.17
CA ILE A 70 -9.92 -4.32 -25.08
C ILE A 70 -10.34 -5.74 -24.66
N ASN A 71 -9.84 -6.21 -23.52
CA ASN A 71 -10.12 -7.56 -23.03
C ASN A 71 -9.76 -7.69 -21.56
N SER A 72 -10.61 -8.34 -20.76
CA SER A 72 -10.39 -8.59 -19.33
C SER A 72 -9.08 -9.32 -19.00
N ASN A 73 -8.49 -10.09 -19.93
CA ASN A 73 -7.18 -10.72 -19.72
C ASN A 73 -6.06 -9.70 -19.44
N PHE A 74 -6.22 -8.45 -19.87
CA PHE A 74 -5.27 -7.38 -19.53
C PHE A 74 -5.22 -7.06 -18.03
N LEU A 75 -6.20 -7.48 -17.24
CA LEU A 75 -6.13 -7.40 -15.77
C LEU A 75 -4.94 -8.17 -15.19
N LEU A 76 -4.44 -9.21 -15.89
CA LEU A 76 -3.22 -9.92 -15.49
C LEU A 76 -1.97 -9.02 -15.50
N LEU A 77 -1.96 -7.95 -16.30
CA LEU A 77 -0.91 -6.92 -16.25
C LEU A 77 -0.90 -6.20 -14.90
N GLY A 78 -2.06 -6.06 -14.27
CA GLY A 78 -2.20 -5.50 -12.93
C GLY A 78 -1.47 -6.31 -11.85
N ILE A 79 -1.37 -7.64 -12.03
CA ILE A 79 -0.61 -8.51 -11.12
C ILE A 79 0.87 -8.14 -11.17
N VAL A 80 1.42 -7.95 -12.38
CA VAL A 80 2.81 -7.50 -12.55
C VAL A 80 2.99 -6.11 -11.93
N GLY A 81 2.02 -5.21 -12.12
CA GLY A 81 1.99 -3.89 -11.49
C GLY A 81 2.05 -3.96 -9.95
N CYS A 82 1.27 -4.86 -9.33
CA CYS A 82 1.29 -5.08 -7.89
C CYS A 82 2.66 -5.54 -7.38
N PHE A 83 3.34 -6.43 -8.10
CA PHE A 83 4.70 -6.87 -7.74
C PHE A 83 5.72 -5.74 -7.87
N ILE A 84 5.66 -4.96 -8.94
CA ILE A 84 6.55 -3.80 -9.15
C ILE A 84 6.32 -2.75 -8.06
N ASN A 85 5.05 -2.46 -7.72
CA ASN A 85 4.71 -1.56 -6.65
C ASN A 85 5.23 -2.07 -5.31
N TRP A 86 4.99 -3.35 -4.97
CA TRP A 86 5.52 -3.94 -3.74
C TRP A 86 7.04 -3.82 -3.65
N PHE A 87 7.75 -4.10 -4.75
CA PHE A 87 9.21 -4.01 -4.80
C PHE A 87 9.69 -2.58 -4.52
N GLY A 88 9.14 -1.60 -5.23
CA GLY A 88 9.54 -0.20 -5.09
C GLY A 88 9.25 0.36 -3.69
N ASP A 89 8.01 0.29 -3.27
CA ASP A 89 7.47 0.81 -2.02
C ASP A 89 8.07 0.11 -0.77
N SER A 90 8.23 -1.21 -0.81
CA SER A 90 8.80 -1.93 0.33
C SER A 90 10.29 -1.69 0.54
N LEU A 91 11.02 -1.33 -0.52
CA LEU A 91 12.48 -1.22 -0.48
C LEU A 91 12.98 0.21 -0.35
N ASP A 92 12.24 1.24 -0.73
CA ASP A 92 12.73 2.62 -0.80
C ASP A 92 13.22 3.16 0.55
N GLY A 93 12.38 3.18 1.57
CA GLY A 93 12.74 3.60 2.92
C GLY A 93 13.77 2.67 3.56
N ARG A 94 13.69 1.35 3.28
CA ARG A 94 14.64 0.37 3.82
C ARG A 94 16.04 0.53 3.25
N LEU A 95 16.14 0.86 1.97
CA LEU A 95 17.41 1.19 1.31
C LEU A 95 18.05 2.43 1.92
N ALA A 96 17.26 3.46 2.24
CA ALA A 96 17.76 4.67 2.88
C ALA A 96 18.36 4.38 4.28
N TYR A 97 17.69 3.55 5.09
CA TYR A 97 18.21 3.11 6.38
C TYR A 97 19.46 2.22 6.23
N TYR A 98 19.42 1.26 5.31
CA TYR A 98 20.55 0.36 5.05
C TYR A 98 21.82 1.12 4.65
N ARG A 99 21.67 2.18 3.85
CA ARG A 99 22.78 3.05 3.41
C ARG A 99 23.12 4.16 4.42
N SER A 100 22.53 4.15 5.60
CA SER A 100 22.77 5.17 6.65
C SER A 100 22.49 6.62 6.19
N LYS A 101 21.54 6.78 5.26
CA LYS A 101 21.11 8.09 4.70
C LYS A 101 19.59 8.27 4.79
N PRO A 102 18.96 8.05 5.98
CA PRO A 102 17.52 8.21 6.11
C PRO A 102 17.15 9.69 6.04
N ARG A 103 16.13 10.01 5.20
CA ARG A 103 15.48 11.33 5.12
C ARG A 103 14.06 11.19 5.63
N LYS A 104 13.90 11.04 6.94
CA LYS A 104 12.65 10.63 7.58
C LYS A 104 11.44 11.45 7.11
N TRP A 105 11.51 12.78 7.22
CA TRP A 105 10.38 13.65 6.85
C TRP A 105 10.16 13.73 5.34
N TYR A 106 11.24 13.87 4.58
CA TYR A 106 11.15 13.90 3.12
C TYR A 106 10.58 12.57 2.58
N GLY A 107 11.10 11.43 3.05
CA GLY A 107 10.62 10.11 2.65
C GLY A 107 9.15 9.93 2.99
N PHE A 108 8.73 10.29 4.20
CA PHE A 108 7.34 10.23 4.64
C PHE A 108 6.40 11.05 3.76
N CYS A 109 6.76 12.32 3.45
CA CYS A 109 5.93 13.15 2.58
C CYS A 109 5.87 12.60 1.15
N LEU A 110 7.01 12.14 0.61
CA LEU A 110 7.08 11.58 -0.74
C LEU A 110 6.24 10.31 -0.87
N ASP A 111 6.31 9.42 0.12
CA ASP A 111 5.54 8.17 0.21
C ASP A 111 4.02 8.45 0.11
N ILE A 112 3.50 9.34 0.97
CA ILE A 112 2.09 9.72 0.96
C ILE A 112 1.66 10.35 -0.37
N MET A 113 2.47 11.23 -0.94
CA MET A 113 2.14 11.86 -2.22
C MET A 113 2.11 10.85 -3.37
N ILE A 114 3.06 9.92 -3.41
CA ILE A 114 3.13 8.85 -4.40
C ILE A 114 1.96 7.89 -4.23
N ASP A 115 1.62 7.52 -3.01
CA ASP A 115 0.47 6.67 -2.71
C ASP A 115 -0.83 7.32 -3.17
N TRP A 116 -1.01 8.62 -2.91
CA TRP A 116 -2.17 9.36 -3.38
C TRP A 116 -2.29 9.39 -4.91
N VAL A 117 -1.19 9.66 -5.62
CA VAL A 117 -1.17 9.63 -7.09
C VAL A 117 -1.46 8.23 -7.60
N GLY A 118 -0.84 7.22 -6.97
CA GLY A 118 -1.02 5.82 -7.32
C GLY A 118 -2.47 5.34 -7.18
N ILE A 119 -3.09 5.57 -6.02
CA ILE A 119 -4.49 5.16 -5.79
C ILE A 119 -5.46 5.93 -6.68
N THR A 120 -5.17 7.19 -6.99
CA THR A 120 -5.99 7.97 -7.92
C THR A 120 -5.93 7.38 -9.34
N ALA A 121 -4.74 7.01 -9.80
CA ALA A 121 -4.57 6.38 -11.11
C ALA A 121 -5.26 4.99 -11.19
N ILE A 122 -5.10 4.16 -10.16
CA ILE A 122 -5.81 2.89 -10.03
C ILE A 122 -7.31 3.13 -10.03
N GLY A 123 -7.77 4.12 -9.27
CA GLY A 123 -9.17 4.45 -9.14
C GLY A 123 -9.83 4.91 -10.43
N VAL A 124 -9.15 5.72 -11.25
CA VAL A 124 -9.65 6.09 -12.58
C VAL A 124 -9.84 4.84 -13.44
N GLY A 125 -8.83 3.97 -13.51
CA GLY A 125 -8.95 2.70 -14.24
C GLY A 125 -10.07 1.83 -13.73
N PHE A 126 -10.21 1.72 -12.42
CA PHE A 126 -11.25 0.95 -11.72
C PHE A 126 -12.66 1.45 -12.06
N ILE A 127 -12.91 2.77 -12.01
CA ILE A 127 -14.20 3.37 -12.37
C ILE A 127 -14.55 3.06 -13.83
N LEU A 128 -13.57 3.17 -14.73
CA LEU A 128 -13.76 2.87 -16.15
C LEU A 128 -14.09 1.39 -16.37
N TYR A 129 -13.43 0.48 -15.65
CA TYR A 129 -13.67 -0.95 -15.72
C TYR A 129 -15.08 -1.35 -15.25
N LEU A 130 -15.56 -0.77 -14.15
CA LEU A 130 -16.93 -1.01 -13.66
C LEU A 130 -18.04 -0.49 -14.62
N GLY A 131 -17.68 0.43 -15.50
CA GLY A 131 -18.61 1.01 -16.46
C GLY A 131 -19.55 2.06 -15.87
N SER A 132 -20.36 2.68 -16.74
CA SER A 132 -21.20 3.85 -16.40
C SER A 132 -22.25 3.55 -15.33
N GLN A 133 -22.77 2.35 -15.29
CA GLN A 133 -23.83 1.93 -14.35
C GLN A 133 -23.34 1.84 -12.91
N TRP A 134 -22.09 1.44 -12.68
CA TRP A 134 -21.52 1.16 -11.36
C TRP A 134 -20.40 2.11 -10.94
N LYS A 135 -20.16 3.18 -11.71
CA LYS A 135 -19.10 4.17 -11.44
C LYS A 135 -19.13 4.76 -10.03
N LEU A 136 -20.33 4.90 -9.43
CA LEU A 136 -20.46 5.40 -8.06
C LEU A 136 -19.85 4.48 -7.01
N ILE A 137 -19.82 3.17 -7.25
CA ILE A 137 -19.14 2.20 -6.36
C ILE A 137 -17.64 2.41 -6.44
N GLY A 138 -17.10 2.56 -7.66
CA GLY A 138 -15.68 2.87 -7.84
C GLY A 138 -15.27 4.19 -7.19
N TYR A 139 -16.08 5.24 -7.37
CA TYR A 139 -15.86 6.52 -6.70
C TYR A 139 -15.93 6.39 -5.17
N GLY A 140 -16.93 5.67 -4.66
CA GLY A 140 -17.10 5.42 -3.23
C GLY A 140 -15.89 4.71 -2.62
N PHE A 141 -15.35 3.69 -3.31
CA PHE A 141 -14.15 3.00 -2.88
C PHE A 141 -12.95 3.95 -2.74
N ILE A 142 -12.69 4.78 -3.77
CA ILE A 142 -11.59 5.74 -3.75
C ILE A 142 -11.78 6.77 -2.63
N ALA A 143 -13.00 7.31 -2.49
CA ALA A 143 -13.30 8.29 -1.47
C ALA A 143 -13.10 7.71 -0.04
N MET A 144 -13.53 6.46 0.18
CA MET A 144 -13.33 5.78 1.48
C MET A 144 -11.86 5.49 1.74
N TYR A 145 -11.10 5.08 0.72
CA TYR A 145 -9.66 4.88 0.85
C TYR A 145 -8.92 6.20 1.16
N ALA A 146 -9.30 7.28 0.49
CA ALA A 146 -8.76 8.61 0.75
C ALA A 146 -9.04 9.07 2.18
N LEU A 147 -10.25 8.82 2.68
CA LEU A 147 -10.63 9.15 4.06
C LEU A 147 -9.79 8.36 5.08
N GLU A 148 -9.51 7.07 4.83
CA GLU A 148 -8.65 6.25 5.68
C GLU A 148 -7.21 6.81 5.74
N MET A 149 -6.67 7.29 4.60
CA MET A 149 -5.37 7.97 4.58
C MET A 149 -5.39 9.23 5.45
N ILE A 150 -6.44 10.03 5.37
CA ILE A 150 -6.60 11.26 6.19
C ILE A 150 -6.68 10.90 7.67
N ILE A 151 -7.49 9.91 8.05
CA ILE A 151 -7.63 9.44 9.43
C ILE A 151 -6.27 8.98 9.99
N THR A 152 -5.52 8.22 9.20
CA THR A 152 -4.18 7.74 9.58
C THR A 152 -3.20 8.89 9.81
N LEU A 153 -3.20 9.91 8.94
CA LEU A 153 -2.36 11.10 9.10
C LEU A 153 -2.74 11.93 10.32
N LEU A 154 -4.04 12.12 10.56
CA LEU A 154 -4.53 12.82 11.75
C LEU A 154 -4.20 12.05 13.03
N ARG A 155 -4.32 10.72 13.02
CA ARG A 155 -3.92 9.86 14.14
C ARG A 155 -2.46 10.03 14.47
N TYR A 156 -1.60 10.05 13.44
CA TYR A 156 -0.17 10.31 13.64
C TYR A 156 0.09 11.68 14.28
N LYS A 157 -0.60 12.73 13.82
CA LYS A 157 -0.47 14.08 14.39
C LYS A 157 -0.90 14.15 15.86
N ILE A 158 -1.96 13.41 16.24
CA ILE A 158 -2.51 13.42 17.59
C ILE A 158 -1.68 12.56 18.54
N THR A 159 -1.28 11.36 18.11
CA THR A 159 -0.63 10.36 18.99
C THR A 159 0.88 10.33 18.90
N ASN A 160 1.49 11.01 17.92
CA ASN A 160 2.90 10.90 17.53
C ASN A 160 3.35 9.46 17.19
N LYS A 161 2.40 8.54 16.99
CA LYS A 161 2.67 7.14 16.60
C LYS A 161 2.13 6.91 15.19
N TYR A 162 3.01 6.55 14.26
CA TYR A 162 2.63 6.20 12.90
C TYR A 162 2.46 4.68 12.78
N SER A 163 1.23 4.25 12.53
CA SER A 163 0.91 2.85 12.25
C SER A 163 0.13 2.78 10.94
N ILE A 164 0.60 1.98 10.01
CA ILE A 164 -0.04 1.75 8.70
C ILE A 164 -0.93 0.50 8.78
N ASP A 165 -0.64 -0.40 9.71
CA ASP A 165 -1.33 -1.69 9.80
C ASP A 165 -2.70 -1.52 10.48
N SER A 166 -3.77 -1.90 9.80
CA SER A 166 -5.11 -2.07 10.39
C SER A 166 -5.20 -3.47 11.01
N GLY A 167 -4.59 -3.65 12.18
CA GLY A 167 -4.61 -4.93 12.89
C GLY A 167 -3.77 -6.02 12.22
N LEU A 168 -4.42 -7.05 11.63
CA LEU A 168 -3.75 -8.20 11.02
C LEU A 168 -3.39 -8.01 9.54
N LEU A 169 -4.01 -7.03 8.87
CA LEU A 169 -3.81 -6.76 7.44
C LEU A 169 -2.87 -5.57 7.26
N GLY A 170 -1.79 -5.80 6.54
CA GLY A 170 -0.87 -4.75 6.10
C GLY A 170 -0.95 -4.53 4.59
N PRO A 171 -0.17 -3.58 4.04
CA PRO A 171 -0.18 -3.28 2.61
C PRO A 171 0.13 -4.48 1.70
N THR A 172 0.95 -5.41 2.17
CA THR A 172 1.31 -6.63 1.41
C THR A 172 0.13 -7.58 1.30
N GLU A 173 -0.62 -7.80 2.39
CA GLU A 173 -1.82 -8.64 2.39
C GLU A 173 -2.91 -8.04 1.50
N VAL A 174 -3.09 -6.73 1.52
CA VAL A 174 -4.05 -6.03 0.65
C VAL A 174 -3.68 -6.23 -0.83
N ARG A 175 -2.40 -6.13 -1.21
CA ARG A 175 -1.95 -6.42 -2.57
C ARG A 175 -2.23 -7.86 -2.99
N LEU A 176 -2.03 -8.83 -2.09
CA LEU A 176 -2.35 -10.24 -2.39
C LEU A 176 -3.85 -10.45 -2.62
N VAL A 177 -4.70 -9.78 -1.84
CA VAL A 177 -6.16 -9.80 -2.06
C VAL A 177 -6.50 -9.19 -3.43
N ILE A 178 -5.90 -8.05 -3.79
CA ILE A 178 -6.10 -7.43 -5.11
C ILE A 178 -5.70 -8.41 -6.23
N ILE A 179 -4.53 -9.03 -6.13
CA ILE A 179 -4.06 -10.02 -7.12
C ILE A 179 -5.08 -11.16 -7.26
N LEU A 180 -5.57 -11.70 -6.15
CA LEU A 180 -6.57 -12.77 -6.16
C LEU A 180 -7.87 -12.32 -6.84
N VAL A 181 -8.35 -11.12 -6.53
CA VAL A 181 -9.56 -10.55 -7.14
C VAL A 181 -9.40 -10.36 -8.65
N LEU A 182 -8.22 -9.88 -9.11
CA LEU A 182 -7.93 -9.75 -10.54
C LEU A 182 -7.94 -11.12 -11.26
N ILE A 183 -7.38 -12.15 -10.65
CA ILE A 183 -7.41 -13.53 -11.20
C ILE A 183 -8.84 -14.05 -11.28
N ILE A 184 -9.61 -13.88 -10.21
CA ILE A 184 -11.01 -14.34 -10.17
C ILE A 184 -11.84 -13.62 -11.23
N GLU A 185 -11.63 -12.32 -11.44
CA GLU A 185 -12.35 -11.55 -12.46
C GLU A 185 -12.04 -12.05 -13.88
N VAL A 186 -10.79 -12.43 -14.17
CA VAL A 186 -10.41 -12.99 -15.48
C VAL A 186 -11.10 -14.32 -15.73
N ILE A 187 -11.28 -15.15 -14.68
CA ILE A 187 -11.93 -16.46 -14.77
C ILE A 187 -13.47 -16.32 -14.76
N PHE A 188 -13.99 -15.48 -13.87
CA PHE A 188 -15.41 -15.28 -13.62
C PHE A 188 -15.77 -13.79 -13.85
N HIS A 189 -16.00 -13.42 -15.10
CA HIS A 189 -16.33 -12.05 -15.49
C HIS A 189 -17.54 -11.50 -14.73
N GLY A 190 -17.38 -10.27 -14.20
CA GLY A 190 -18.38 -9.59 -13.39
C GLY A 190 -18.28 -9.84 -11.89
N SER A 191 -17.39 -10.72 -11.45
CA SER A 191 -17.12 -10.96 -10.02
C SER A 191 -16.56 -9.73 -9.33
N PHE A 192 -15.79 -8.93 -10.06
CA PHE A 192 -15.13 -7.73 -9.58
C PHE A 192 -16.11 -6.70 -8.98
N LEU A 193 -17.32 -6.60 -9.51
CA LEU A 193 -18.37 -5.74 -8.97
C LEU A 193 -18.72 -6.11 -7.53
N TYR A 194 -18.90 -7.38 -7.24
CA TYR A 194 -19.27 -7.86 -5.90
C TYR A 194 -18.13 -7.63 -4.90
N PHE A 195 -16.89 -7.89 -5.30
CA PHE A 195 -15.72 -7.58 -4.47
C PHE A 195 -15.61 -6.08 -4.20
N SER A 196 -15.91 -5.24 -5.18
CA SER A 196 -15.88 -3.79 -5.05
C SER A 196 -16.91 -3.25 -4.07
N ILE A 197 -18.14 -3.76 -4.12
CA ILE A 197 -19.20 -3.41 -3.17
C ILE A 197 -18.78 -3.82 -1.76
N PHE A 198 -18.30 -5.07 -1.60
CA PHE A 198 -17.88 -5.59 -0.31
C PHE A 198 -16.70 -4.80 0.28
N ALA A 199 -15.68 -4.52 -0.52
CA ALA A 199 -14.53 -3.72 -0.10
C ALA A 199 -14.93 -2.28 0.29
N THR A 200 -15.83 -1.64 -0.47
CA THR A 200 -16.34 -0.30 -0.15
C THR A 200 -17.10 -0.28 1.18
N LEU A 201 -17.92 -1.30 1.45
CA LEU A 201 -18.64 -1.42 2.72
C LEU A 201 -17.70 -1.66 3.90
N ILE A 202 -16.68 -2.50 3.73
CA ILE A 202 -15.65 -2.73 4.76
C ILE A 202 -14.93 -1.41 5.07
N LEU A 203 -14.48 -0.69 4.04
CA LEU A 203 -13.80 0.60 4.24
C LEU A 203 -14.71 1.64 4.91
N LEU A 204 -15.99 1.68 4.56
CA LEU A 204 -16.96 2.57 5.21
C LEU A 204 -17.08 2.27 6.71
N ILE A 205 -17.23 1.00 7.06
CA ILE A 205 -17.34 0.57 8.47
C ILE A 205 -16.04 0.86 9.22
N SER A 206 -14.88 0.57 8.60
CA SER A 206 -13.56 0.86 9.18
C SER A 206 -13.40 2.35 9.43
N ASN A 207 -13.68 3.19 8.43
CA ASN A 207 -13.57 4.65 8.54
C ASN A 207 -14.44 5.23 9.66
N ILE A 208 -15.68 4.73 9.84
CA ILE A 208 -16.56 5.16 10.94
C ILE A 208 -15.93 4.78 12.28
N LYS A 209 -15.49 3.53 12.43
CA LYS A 209 -14.85 3.05 13.67
C LYS A 209 -13.57 3.81 13.98
N ASP A 210 -12.67 3.95 13.00
CA ASP A 210 -11.38 4.60 13.18
C ASP A 210 -11.52 6.10 13.38
N GLY A 211 -12.49 6.74 12.72
CA GLY A 211 -12.85 8.13 12.95
C GLY A 211 -13.38 8.39 14.37
N LEU A 212 -14.28 7.55 14.88
CA LEU A 212 -14.77 7.65 16.26
C LEU A 212 -13.64 7.45 17.28
N GLN A 213 -12.73 6.51 17.02
CA GLN A 213 -11.58 6.29 17.88
C GLN A 213 -10.61 7.48 17.85
N LEU A 214 -10.39 8.06 16.67
CA LEU A 214 -9.57 9.26 16.50
C LEU A 214 -10.10 10.43 17.32
N LEU A 215 -11.42 10.67 17.28
CA LEU A 215 -12.06 11.72 18.07
C LEU A 215 -11.88 11.52 19.59
N LYS A 216 -11.93 10.26 20.07
CA LYS A 216 -11.62 9.96 21.48
C LYS A 216 -10.19 10.31 21.85
N PHE A 217 -9.21 9.95 21.01
CA PHE A 217 -7.81 10.32 21.25
C PHE A 217 -7.59 11.83 21.23
N ALA A 218 -8.32 12.56 20.38
CA ALA A 218 -8.25 14.01 20.33
C ALA A 218 -8.80 14.64 21.63
N ASP A 219 -9.96 14.18 22.11
CA ASP A 219 -10.59 14.64 23.36
C ASP A 219 -9.72 14.33 24.59
N GLU A 220 -9.12 13.14 24.65
CA GLU A 220 -8.18 12.78 25.72
C GLU A 220 -6.95 13.69 25.73
N ARG A 221 -6.41 14.04 24.56
CA ARG A 221 -5.28 14.96 24.44
C ARG A 221 -5.64 16.38 24.88
N ASP A 222 -6.82 16.87 24.50
CA ASP A 222 -7.28 18.20 24.91
C ASP A 222 -7.50 18.31 26.42
N LYS A 223 -7.93 17.22 27.08
CA LYS A 223 -8.07 17.14 28.55
C LYS A 223 -6.74 17.02 29.29
N SER A 224 -5.67 16.62 28.60
CA SER A 224 -4.33 16.45 29.18
C SER A 224 -3.44 17.70 29.09
N ASN A 225 -3.85 18.71 28.32
CA ASN A 225 -3.20 20.01 28.17
C ASN A 225 -3.88 21.05 29.06
#